data_cf2674e973f6f2b14f7b29c3c3b0618d
#
_entry.id   cf2674e973f6f2b14f7b29c3c3b0618d
#
_cell.length_a   1.000
_cell.length_b   1.000
_cell.length_c   1.000
_cell.angle_alpha   90.00
_cell.angle_beta   90.00
_cell.angle_gamma   90.00
#
_symmetry.space_group_name_H-M   'P 1'
#
loop_
_entity.id
_entity.type
_entity.pdbx_description
1 polymer ?
#
loop_
_entity_poly.entity_id
_entity_poly.type
_entity_poly.pdbx_seq_one_letter_code
_entity_poly.pdbx_strand_id
1 'polypeptide(L)'
;MTDGHSEVRAERGGREYQFDLSRIESDGKVVGAVLLAFDMTAQAFAERRRREFTANVSHELKTPLQGIIGSAELLENGMVKPEDMPRFVGHIRAEAQRLVTLIGDIIRLFELDEGGELPTETVDLLPLAQEAAENLRAAAEVKNVSIIVSGEDVPVTGVRRLLYEIAYNLCDNAIKYNVDGGSVDVRVGAEGGSACL
;
A
#
# COMPACT_ATOMS: atom_id res chain seq x y z
N MET A 1 17.25 29.76 31.81
CA MET A 1 17.89 28.69 32.59
C MET A 1 18.14 27.56 31.61
N THR A 2 19.38 27.41 31.18
CA THR A 2 19.77 26.29 30.29
C THR A 2 19.85 25.05 31.16
N ASP A 3 18.84 24.21 31.11
CA ASP A 3 18.90 22.86 31.66
C ASP A 3 20.16 22.21 31.09
N GLY A 4 21.00 21.63 31.95
CA GLY A 4 22.29 21.04 31.57
C GLY A 4 22.18 19.78 30.69
N HIS A 5 21.16 19.76 29.87
CA HIS A 5 20.82 18.71 28.90
C HIS A 5 20.79 19.27 27.49
N SER A 6 21.37 18.54 26.54
CA SER A 6 21.37 18.86 25.12
C SER A 6 21.14 17.60 24.31
N GLU A 7 20.23 17.67 23.36
CA GLU A 7 19.91 16.58 22.41
C GLU A 7 20.34 17.00 21.02
N VAL A 8 21.06 16.11 20.32
CA VAL A 8 21.51 16.33 18.94
C VAL A 8 21.23 15.08 18.13
N ARG A 9 20.67 15.25 16.94
CA ARG A 9 20.52 14.16 15.96
C ARG A 9 21.55 14.34 14.85
N ALA A 10 22.16 13.23 14.44
CA ALA A 10 23.12 13.21 13.35
C ALA A 10 22.93 11.96 12.49
N GLU A 11 23.16 12.11 11.19
CA GLU A 11 23.17 11.00 10.23
C GLU A 11 24.61 10.71 9.82
N ARG A 12 24.98 9.42 9.83
CA ARG A 12 26.29 8.96 9.35
C ARG A 12 26.18 7.58 8.71
N GLY A 13 26.59 7.47 7.46
CA GLY A 13 26.63 6.20 6.74
C GLY A 13 25.22 5.56 6.55
N GLY A 14 24.18 6.38 6.36
CA GLY A 14 22.80 5.92 6.22
C GLY A 14 22.14 5.47 7.52
N ARG A 15 22.78 5.77 8.67
CA ARG A 15 22.21 5.51 10.00
C ARG A 15 21.95 6.81 10.72
N GLU A 16 20.83 6.88 11.46
CA GLU A 16 20.43 8.01 12.27
C GLU A 16 20.75 7.74 13.76
N TYR A 17 21.45 8.68 14.38
CA TYR A 17 21.84 8.61 15.80
C TYR A 17 21.27 9.80 16.56
N GLN A 18 20.79 9.54 17.77
CA GLN A 18 20.46 10.55 18.74
C GLN A 18 21.55 10.55 19.82
N PHE A 19 22.09 11.74 20.12
CA PHE A 19 23.06 11.95 21.17
C PHE A 19 22.46 12.84 22.24
N ASP A 20 22.39 12.32 23.46
CA ASP A 20 21.92 13.04 24.63
C ASP A 20 23.11 13.34 25.52
N LEU A 21 23.41 14.61 25.71
CA LEU A 21 24.49 15.08 26.55
C LEU A 21 23.90 15.72 27.81
N SER A 22 24.29 15.19 28.96
CA SER A 22 23.90 15.73 30.29
C SER A 22 25.13 15.99 31.13
N ARG A 23 25.17 17.15 31.78
CA ARG A 23 26.24 17.46 32.71
C ARG A 23 25.97 16.85 34.08
N ILE A 24 27.03 16.42 34.75
CA ILE A 24 26.99 15.95 36.14
C ILE A 24 27.49 17.09 37.06
N GLU A 25 26.70 17.46 38.02
CA GLU A 25 27.04 18.45 39.01
C GLU A 25 27.15 17.84 40.40
N SER A 26 28.18 18.25 41.18
CA SER A 26 28.33 17.96 42.62
C SER A 26 28.72 19.25 43.30
N ASP A 27 28.04 19.58 44.40
CA ASP A 27 28.28 20.80 45.18
C ASP A 27 28.29 22.11 44.35
N GLY A 28 27.41 22.18 43.33
CA GLY A 28 27.28 23.34 42.42
C GLY A 28 28.44 23.46 41.41
N LYS A 29 29.30 22.46 41.28
CA LYS A 29 30.37 22.39 40.27
C LYS A 29 30.11 21.26 39.28
N VAL A 30 30.40 21.53 38.02
CA VAL A 30 30.39 20.50 36.97
C VAL A 30 31.57 19.56 37.20
N VAL A 31 31.29 18.31 37.52
CA VAL A 31 32.29 17.26 37.77
C VAL A 31 32.45 16.31 36.59
N GLY A 32 31.55 16.36 35.60
CA GLY A 32 31.62 15.51 34.42
C GLY A 32 30.44 15.73 33.50
N ALA A 33 30.39 14.91 32.45
CA ALA A 33 29.27 14.82 31.51
C ALA A 33 28.98 13.36 31.18
N VAL A 34 27.72 13.04 30.91
CA VAL A 34 27.28 11.79 30.36
C VAL A 34 26.83 12.03 28.92
N LEU A 35 27.35 11.23 27.98
CA LEU A 35 26.91 11.18 26.61
C LEU A 35 26.26 9.81 26.37
N LEU A 36 24.99 9.82 26.00
CA LEU A 36 24.26 8.64 25.53
C LEU A 36 24.11 8.74 24.02
N ALA A 37 24.32 7.64 23.34
CA ALA A 37 24.15 7.53 21.89
C ALA A 37 23.15 6.40 21.60
N PHE A 38 22.10 6.74 20.88
CA PHE A 38 21.05 5.80 20.49
C PHE A 38 21.04 5.66 18.96
N ASP A 39 21.02 4.42 18.47
CA ASP A 39 20.74 4.16 17.06
C ASP A 39 19.23 4.26 16.82
N MET A 40 18.81 5.32 16.15
CA MET A 40 17.40 5.62 15.86
C MET A 40 17.01 5.24 14.44
N THR A 41 17.89 4.56 13.71
CA THR A 41 17.71 4.27 12.26
C THR A 41 16.39 3.58 11.97
N ALA A 42 16.06 2.51 12.70
CA ALA A 42 14.80 1.78 12.49
C ALA A 42 13.56 2.64 12.81
N GLN A 43 13.63 3.41 13.90
CA GLN A 43 12.53 4.29 14.31
C GLN A 43 12.32 5.44 13.31
N ALA A 44 13.41 6.09 12.89
CA ALA A 44 13.37 7.18 11.89
C ALA A 44 12.84 6.68 10.53
N PHE A 45 13.24 5.47 10.14
CA PHE A 45 12.72 4.82 8.93
C PHE A 45 11.22 4.53 9.03
N ALA A 46 10.74 4.00 10.16
CA ALA A 46 9.33 3.74 10.40
C ALA A 46 8.49 5.04 10.40
N GLU A 47 9.00 6.11 11.06
CA GLU A 47 8.35 7.42 11.04
C GLU A 47 8.27 8.02 9.64
N ARG A 48 9.36 7.91 8.85
CA ARG A 48 9.41 8.40 7.46
C ARG A 48 8.38 7.67 6.60
N ARG A 49 8.35 6.35 6.66
CA ARG A 49 7.35 5.52 5.96
C ARG A 49 5.91 5.91 6.35
N ARG A 50 5.65 6.12 7.65
CA ARG A 50 4.33 6.53 8.12
C ARG A 50 3.92 7.89 7.57
N ARG A 51 4.85 8.87 7.51
CA ARG A 51 4.59 10.20 6.94
C ARG A 51 4.31 10.11 5.43
N GLU A 52 5.14 9.37 4.70
CA GLU A 52 4.96 9.14 3.25
C GLU A 52 3.64 8.44 2.97
N PHE A 53 3.29 7.41 3.74
CA PHE A 53 2.00 6.74 3.64
C PHE A 53 0.83 7.71 3.84
N THR A 54 0.85 8.50 4.92
CA THR A 54 -0.22 9.47 5.22
C THR A 54 -0.35 10.52 4.12
N ALA A 55 0.77 11.01 3.59
CA ALA A 55 0.78 11.98 2.49
C ALA A 55 0.19 11.37 1.20
N ASN A 56 0.60 10.15 0.86
CA ASN A 56 0.12 9.43 -0.32
C ASN A 56 -1.39 9.13 -0.23
N VAL A 57 -1.87 8.62 0.91
CA VAL A 57 -3.30 8.39 1.15
C VAL A 57 -4.10 9.68 1.00
N SER A 58 -3.62 10.78 1.60
CA SER A 58 -4.29 12.08 1.51
C SER A 58 -4.39 12.56 0.05
N HIS A 59 -3.35 12.33 -0.73
CA HIS A 59 -3.32 12.73 -2.14
C HIS A 59 -4.26 11.87 -2.99
N GLU A 60 -4.23 10.54 -2.78
CA GLU A 60 -5.08 9.58 -3.51
C GLU A 60 -6.58 9.73 -3.18
N LEU A 61 -6.94 10.17 -1.97
CA LEU A 61 -8.32 10.49 -1.59
C LEU A 61 -8.77 11.84 -2.16
N LYS A 62 -7.88 12.84 -2.22
CA LYS A 62 -8.23 14.19 -2.67
C LYS A 62 -8.61 14.25 -4.15
N THR A 63 -7.93 13.51 -4.99
CA THR A 63 -8.14 13.54 -6.45
C THR A 63 -9.56 13.12 -6.85
N PRO A 64 -10.07 11.93 -6.50
CA PRO A 64 -11.44 11.52 -6.82
C PRO A 64 -12.48 12.42 -6.14
N LEU A 65 -12.21 12.88 -4.90
CA LEU A 65 -13.11 13.79 -4.20
C LEU A 65 -13.28 15.13 -4.95
N GLN A 66 -12.19 15.68 -5.47
CA GLN A 66 -12.23 16.88 -6.30
C GLN A 66 -13.00 16.66 -7.61
N GLY A 67 -12.88 15.46 -8.23
CA GLY A 67 -13.66 15.09 -9.40
C GLY A 67 -15.16 15.03 -9.12
N ILE A 68 -15.55 14.48 -7.97
CA ILE A 68 -16.95 14.43 -7.51
C ILE A 68 -17.48 15.85 -7.29
N ILE A 69 -16.77 16.68 -6.50
CA ILE A 69 -17.17 18.03 -6.16
C ILE A 69 -17.29 18.88 -7.44
N GLY A 70 -16.27 18.88 -8.29
CA GLY A 70 -16.31 19.68 -9.53
C GLY A 70 -17.43 19.26 -10.49
N SER A 71 -17.70 17.95 -10.61
CA SER A 71 -18.81 17.47 -11.43
C SER A 71 -20.18 17.87 -10.84
N ALA A 72 -20.33 17.80 -9.51
CA ALA A 72 -21.54 18.21 -8.82
C ALA A 72 -21.78 19.73 -8.95
N GLU A 73 -20.76 20.57 -8.77
CA GLU A 73 -20.84 22.02 -8.92
C GLU A 73 -21.25 22.44 -10.35
N LEU A 74 -20.72 21.78 -11.38
CA LEU A 74 -21.11 22.04 -12.77
C LEU A 74 -22.58 21.70 -13.03
N LEU A 75 -23.09 20.60 -12.44
CA LEU A 75 -24.49 20.21 -12.54
C LEU A 75 -25.39 21.20 -11.78
N GLU A 76 -25.01 21.56 -10.54
CA GLU A 76 -25.79 22.47 -9.68
C GLU A 76 -25.93 23.88 -10.29
N ASN A 77 -24.86 24.39 -10.89
CA ASN A 77 -24.86 25.69 -11.53
C ASN A 77 -25.48 25.72 -12.95
N GLY A 78 -26.04 24.59 -13.41
CA GLY A 78 -26.63 24.50 -14.74
C GLY A 78 -25.66 24.70 -15.91
N MET A 79 -24.35 24.44 -15.66
CA MET A 79 -23.29 24.58 -16.67
C MET A 79 -23.17 23.36 -17.58
N VAL A 80 -23.96 22.30 -17.28
CA VAL A 80 -23.98 21.05 -18.07
C VAL A 80 -25.25 20.99 -18.88
N LYS A 81 -25.10 20.69 -20.18
CA LYS A 81 -26.27 20.50 -21.05
C LYS A 81 -27.08 19.26 -20.60
N PRO A 82 -28.42 19.27 -20.78
CA PRO A 82 -29.27 18.13 -20.38
C PRO A 82 -28.80 16.78 -20.93
N GLU A 83 -28.32 16.74 -22.16
CA GLU A 83 -27.79 15.56 -22.83
C GLU A 83 -26.53 14.98 -22.18
N ASP A 84 -25.72 15.82 -21.52
CA ASP A 84 -24.46 15.43 -20.88
C ASP A 84 -24.65 15.07 -19.38
N MET A 85 -25.79 15.43 -18.76
CA MET A 85 -26.04 15.16 -17.34
C MET A 85 -25.79 13.69 -16.93
N PRO A 86 -26.26 12.69 -17.68
CA PRO A 86 -26.02 11.28 -17.31
C PRO A 86 -24.54 10.92 -17.26
N ARG A 87 -23.70 11.54 -18.10
CA ARG A 87 -22.26 11.35 -18.12
C ARG A 87 -21.60 11.89 -16.85
N PHE A 88 -21.99 13.10 -16.40
CA PHE A 88 -21.47 13.69 -15.17
C PHE A 88 -21.90 12.92 -13.92
N VAL A 89 -23.16 12.47 -13.87
CA VAL A 89 -23.64 11.59 -12.79
C VAL A 89 -22.88 10.25 -12.79
N GLY A 90 -22.64 9.69 -13.98
CA GLY A 90 -21.82 8.49 -14.15
C GLY A 90 -20.39 8.67 -13.63
N HIS A 91 -19.77 9.82 -13.91
CA HIS A 91 -18.44 10.17 -13.40
C HIS A 91 -18.42 10.27 -11.88
N ILE A 92 -19.38 10.99 -11.27
CA ILE A 92 -19.52 11.07 -9.79
C ILE A 92 -19.61 9.67 -9.18
N ARG A 93 -20.44 8.81 -9.76
CA ARG A 93 -20.58 7.43 -9.27
C ARG A 93 -19.30 6.62 -9.36
N ALA A 94 -18.57 6.73 -10.47
CA ALA A 94 -17.32 6.03 -10.68
C ALA A 94 -16.25 6.47 -9.67
N GLU A 95 -16.09 7.78 -9.46
CA GLU A 95 -15.13 8.32 -8.48
C GLU A 95 -15.52 7.98 -7.03
N ALA A 96 -16.80 7.98 -6.70
CA ALA A 96 -17.29 7.52 -5.39
C ALA A 96 -16.99 6.04 -5.16
N GLN A 97 -17.19 5.19 -6.16
CA GLN A 97 -16.86 3.77 -6.07
C GLN A 97 -15.35 3.54 -5.90
N ARG A 98 -14.53 4.32 -6.60
CA ARG A 98 -13.06 4.30 -6.44
C ARG A 98 -12.65 4.66 -5.01
N LEU A 99 -13.27 5.69 -4.40
CA LEU A 99 -13.03 6.06 -3.00
C LEU A 99 -13.38 4.93 -2.03
N VAL A 100 -14.52 4.26 -2.22
CA VAL A 100 -14.92 3.12 -1.38
C VAL A 100 -13.89 2.01 -1.43
N THR A 101 -13.41 1.68 -2.63
CA THR A 101 -12.34 0.67 -2.81
C THR A 101 -11.07 1.08 -2.09
N LEU A 102 -10.60 2.32 -2.29
CA LEU A 102 -9.38 2.83 -1.65
C LEU A 102 -9.46 2.83 -0.12
N ILE A 103 -10.60 3.22 0.45
CA ILE A 103 -10.83 3.16 1.91
C ILE A 103 -10.77 1.71 2.39
N GLY A 104 -11.37 0.77 1.67
CA GLY A 104 -11.29 -0.65 1.98
C GLY A 104 -9.86 -1.17 2.00
N ASP A 105 -9.04 -0.78 1.02
CA ASP A 105 -7.62 -1.17 0.94
C ASP A 105 -6.80 -0.59 2.09
N ILE A 106 -7.08 0.66 2.50
CA ILE A 106 -6.44 1.30 3.65
C ILE A 106 -6.79 0.57 4.96
N ILE A 107 -8.06 0.24 5.18
CA ILE A 107 -8.50 -0.49 6.37
C ILE A 107 -7.80 -1.85 6.44
N ARG A 108 -7.74 -2.58 5.33
CA ARG A 108 -7.04 -3.88 5.26
C ARG A 108 -5.55 -3.76 5.58
N LEU A 109 -4.90 -2.67 5.11
CA LEU A 109 -3.50 -2.44 5.43
C LEU A 109 -3.28 -2.23 6.93
N PHE A 110 -4.17 -1.48 7.60
CA PHE A 110 -4.11 -1.32 9.05
C PHE A 110 -4.34 -2.64 9.81
N GLU A 111 -5.31 -3.46 9.37
CA GLU A 111 -5.55 -4.78 9.98
C GLU A 111 -4.30 -5.69 9.88
N LEU A 112 -3.51 -5.58 8.82
CA LEU A 112 -2.26 -6.31 8.65
C LEU A 112 -1.14 -5.76 9.55
N ASP A 113 -1.07 -4.44 9.73
CA ASP A 113 -0.04 -3.77 10.54
C ASP A 113 -0.26 -4.00 12.06
N GLU A 114 -1.50 -4.17 12.52
CA GLU A 114 -1.82 -4.43 13.93
C GLU A 114 -1.40 -5.83 14.40
N GLY A 115 -0.87 -6.69 13.51
CA GLY A 115 -0.22 -7.95 13.86
C GLY A 115 -1.14 -8.98 14.50
N GLY A 116 -2.44 -8.94 14.22
CA GLY A 116 -3.36 -9.99 14.64
C GLY A 116 -2.88 -11.35 14.09
N GLU A 117 -2.87 -12.38 14.92
CA GLU A 117 -2.59 -13.76 14.48
C GLU A 117 -3.66 -14.19 13.47
N LEU A 118 -3.37 -13.95 12.17
CA LEU A 118 -4.23 -14.47 11.12
C LEU A 118 -4.00 -15.98 11.00
N PRO A 119 -5.07 -16.78 10.92
CA PRO A 119 -4.93 -18.22 10.80
C PRO A 119 -4.22 -18.56 9.49
N THR A 120 -3.07 -19.23 9.60
CA THR A 120 -2.32 -19.74 8.46
C THR A 120 -2.71 -21.17 8.16
N GLU A 121 -2.77 -21.53 6.90
CA GLU A 121 -3.02 -22.88 6.40
C GLU A 121 -2.06 -23.21 5.24
N THR A 122 -1.99 -24.48 4.88
CA THR A 122 -1.26 -24.87 3.67
C THR A 122 -2.16 -24.62 2.46
N VAL A 123 -1.70 -23.79 1.53
CA VAL A 123 -2.42 -23.37 0.34
C VAL A 123 -1.62 -23.76 -0.90
N ASP A 124 -2.25 -24.46 -1.83
CA ASP A 124 -1.66 -24.74 -3.14
C ASP A 124 -1.82 -23.53 -4.06
N LEU A 125 -0.69 -23.01 -4.54
CA LEU A 125 -0.68 -21.75 -5.31
C LEU A 125 -1.29 -21.89 -6.71
N LEU A 126 -1.17 -23.03 -7.38
CA LEU A 126 -1.70 -23.19 -8.73
C LEU A 126 -3.24 -23.12 -8.78
N PRO A 127 -4.00 -23.86 -7.95
CA PRO A 127 -5.46 -23.69 -7.88
C PRO A 127 -5.89 -22.28 -7.49
N LEU A 128 -5.14 -21.62 -6.60
CA LEU A 128 -5.42 -20.25 -6.16
C LEU A 128 -5.22 -19.24 -7.31
N ALA A 129 -4.15 -19.38 -8.09
CA ALA A 129 -3.91 -18.55 -9.26
C ALA A 129 -4.96 -18.80 -10.37
N GLN A 130 -5.41 -20.04 -10.54
CA GLN A 130 -6.50 -20.38 -11.46
C GLN A 130 -7.82 -19.74 -11.05
N GLU A 131 -8.16 -19.76 -9.75
CA GLU A 131 -9.34 -19.09 -9.21
C GLU A 131 -9.29 -17.56 -9.44
N ALA A 132 -8.15 -16.93 -9.21
CA ALA A 132 -7.97 -15.51 -9.47
C ALA A 132 -8.13 -15.15 -10.96
N ALA A 133 -7.52 -15.94 -11.84
CA ALA A 133 -7.64 -15.78 -13.30
C ALA A 133 -9.07 -15.95 -13.79
N GLU A 134 -9.79 -16.95 -13.27
CA GLU A 134 -11.20 -17.19 -13.65
C GLU A 134 -12.09 -16.02 -13.25
N ASN A 135 -11.90 -15.44 -12.06
CA ASN A 135 -12.65 -14.29 -11.59
C ASN A 135 -12.35 -13.00 -12.39
N LEU A 136 -11.21 -12.95 -13.08
CA LEU A 136 -10.81 -11.84 -13.94
C LEU A 136 -11.14 -12.06 -15.43
N ARG A 137 -11.69 -13.22 -15.80
CA ARG A 137 -11.97 -13.57 -17.20
C ARG A 137 -12.83 -12.52 -17.90
N ALA A 138 -13.91 -12.07 -17.27
CA ALA A 138 -14.80 -11.07 -17.86
C ALA A 138 -14.08 -9.72 -18.09
N ALA A 139 -13.18 -9.31 -17.16
CA ALA A 139 -12.39 -8.09 -17.32
C ALA A 139 -11.36 -8.24 -18.46
N ALA A 140 -10.75 -9.40 -18.59
CA ALA A 140 -9.83 -9.72 -19.67
C ALA A 140 -10.53 -9.73 -21.04
N GLU A 141 -11.73 -10.32 -21.13
CA GLU A 141 -12.54 -10.34 -22.36
C GLU A 141 -12.91 -8.93 -22.83
N VAL A 142 -13.33 -8.03 -21.93
CA VAL A 142 -13.65 -6.62 -22.26
C VAL A 142 -12.44 -5.92 -22.92
N LYS A 143 -11.23 -6.32 -22.57
CA LYS A 143 -9.97 -5.73 -23.07
C LYS A 143 -9.31 -6.59 -24.17
N ASN A 144 -9.97 -7.65 -24.65
CA ASN A 144 -9.41 -8.63 -25.60
C ASN A 144 -8.07 -9.22 -25.14
N VAL A 145 -7.85 -9.38 -23.84
CA VAL A 145 -6.62 -9.96 -23.28
C VAL A 145 -6.85 -11.42 -22.93
N SER A 146 -5.97 -12.31 -23.41
CA SER A 146 -5.98 -13.71 -22.99
C SER A 146 -5.21 -13.89 -21.67
N ILE A 147 -5.77 -14.68 -20.74
CA ILE A 147 -5.08 -15.06 -19.51
C ILE A 147 -4.88 -16.57 -19.48
N ILE A 148 -3.64 -17.01 -19.27
CA ILE A 148 -3.24 -18.42 -19.24
C ILE A 148 -2.51 -18.67 -17.92
N VAL A 149 -2.95 -19.71 -17.18
CA VAL A 149 -2.29 -20.14 -15.94
C VAL A 149 -1.66 -21.50 -16.16
N SER A 150 -0.40 -21.63 -15.79
CA SER A 150 0.37 -22.86 -15.95
C SER A 150 1.36 -23.05 -14.80
N GLY A 151 1.90 -24.24 -14.66
CA GLY A 151 2.94 -24.54 -13.68
C GLY A 151 2.67 -25.80 -12.87
N GLU A 152 3.27 -25.86 -11.69
CA GLU A 152 3.22 -26.98 -10.76
C GLU A 152 2.50 -26.57 -9.46
N ASP A 153 1.88 -27.55 -8.79
CA ASP A 153 1.33 -27.33 -7.45
C ASP A 153 2.47 -27.10 -6.46
N VAL A 154 2.49 -25.91 -5.88
CA VAL A 154 3.47 -25.53 -4.86
C VAL A 154 2.72 -25.17 -3.58
N PRO A 155 2.82 -25.99 -2.52
CA PRO A 155 2.20 -25.70 -1.25
C PRO A 155 2.96 -24.60 -0.51
N VAL A 156 2.24 -23.60 -0.02
CA VAL A 156 2.75 -22.48 0.78
C VAL A 156 1.96 -22.37 2.07
N THR A 157 2.65 -22.18 3.20
CA THR A 157 2.00 -21.88 4.47
C THR A 157 1.72 -20.39 4.55
N GLY A 158 0.44 -20.01 4.64
CA GLY A 158 0.06 -18.61 4.70
C GLY A 158 -1.45 -18.43 4.88
N VAL A 159 -1.88 -17.19 4.88
CA VAL A 159 -3.30 -16.82 4.94
C VAL A 159 -3.87 -16.88 3.52
N ARG A 160 -4.72 -17.88 3.22
CA ARG A 160 -5.27 -18.12 1.88
C ARG A 160 -5.85 -16.85 1.24
N ARG A 161 -6.61 -16.06 2.02
CA ARG A 161 -7.19 -14.81 1.54
C ARG A 161 -6.14 -13.83 1.03
N LEU A 162 -5.03 -13.66 1.77
CA LEU A 162 -3.97 -12.71 1.38
C LEU A 162 -3.19 -13.21 0.15
N LEU A 163 -2.92 -14.51 0.09
CA LEU A 163 -2.29 -15.12 -1.09
C LEU A 163 -3.17 -14.96 -2.34
N TYR A 164 -4.49 -15.14 -2.18
CA TYR A 164 -5.45 -14.88 -3.27
C TYR A 164 -5.46 -13.41 -3.69
N GLU A 165 -5.47 -12.46 -2.75
CA GLU A 165 -5.43 -11.02 -3.06
C GLU A 165 -4.16 -10.63 -3.81
N ILE A 166 -3.01 -11.24 -3.48
CA ILE A 166 -1.75 -11.04 -4.21
C ILE A 166 -1.91 -11.52 -5.67
N ALA A 167 -2.35 -12.76 -5.86
CA ALA A 167 -2.53 -13.33 -7.19
C ALA A 167 -3.53 -12.50 -8.02
N TYR A 168 -4.66 -12.16 -7.42
CA TYR A 168 -5.70 -11.35 -8.06
C TYR A 168 -5.19 -9.98 -8.49
N ASN A 169 -4.52 -9.25 -7.60
CA ASN A 169 -4.00 -7.91 -7.86
C ASN A 169 -2.92 -7.91 -8.95
N LEU A 170 -2.04 -8.91 -8.96
CA LEU A 170 -1.03 -9.05 -10.01
C LEU A 170 -1.68 -9.31 -11.38
N CYS A 171 -2.64 -10.23 -11.45
CA CYS A 171 -3.37 -10.56 -12.68
C CYS A 171 -4.21 -9.34 -13.16
N ASP A 172 -4.93 -8.67 -12.26
CA ASP A 172 -5.74 -7.49 -12.59
C ASP A 172 -4.88 -6.35 -13.14
N ASN A 173 -3.72 -6.09 -12.52
CA ASN A 173 -2.76 -5.11 -13.02
C ASN A 173 -2.22 -5.53 -14.40
N ALA A 174 -1.86 -6.80 -14.58
CA ALA A 174 -1.37 -7.30 -15.86
C ALA A 174 -2.42 -7.15 -16.99
N ILE A 175 -3.70 -7.32 -16.68
CA ILE A 175 -4.79 -7.06 -17.62
C ILE A 175 -4.97 -5.55 -17.84
N LYS A 176 -5.05 -4.75 -16.78
CA LYS A 176 -5.29 -3.31 -16.86
C LYS A 176 -4.24 -2.55 -17.68
N TYR A 177 -2.99 -2.91 -17.52
CA TYR A 177 -1.87 -2.26 -18.20
C TYR A 177 -1.43 -2.94 -19.48
N ASN A 178 -2.14 -4.00 -19.91
CA ASN A 178 -1.88 -4.69 -21.17
C ASN A 178 -2.32 -3.87 -22.39
N VAL A 179 -1.82 -4.26 -23.54
CA VAL A 179 -2.31 -3.77 -24.84
C VAL A 179 -3.58 -4.52 -25.24
N ASP A 180 -4.42 -3.92 -26.08
CA ASP A 180 -5.58 -4.58 -26.66
C ASP A 180 -5.14 -5.81 -27.50
N GLY A 181 -5.78 -6.95 -27.31
CA GLY A 181 -5.38 -8.21 -27.94
C GLY A 181 -4.12 -8.86 -27.38
N GLY A 182 -3.61 -8.40 -26.23
CA GLY A 182 -2.43 -8.97 -25.57
C GLY A 182 -2.69 -10.27 -24.80
N SER A 183 -1.65 -10.74 -24.09
CA SER A 183 -1.74 -11.95 -23.24
C SER A 183 -1.13 -11.71 -21.87
N VAL A 184 -1.61 -12.47 -20.87
CA VAL A 184 -1.06 -12.57 -19.52
C VAL A 184 -0.75 -14.04 -19.26
N ASP A 185 0.52 -14.36 -19.06
CA ASP A 185 0.98 -15.69 -18.69
C ASP A 185 1.31 -15.73 -17.20
N VAL A 186 0.51 -16.46 -16.43
CA VAL A 186 0.71 -16.68 -14.99
C VAL A 186 1.40 -18.03 -14.82
N ARG A 187 2.59 -18.04 -14.21
CA ARG A 187 3.35 -19.27 -13.99
C ARG A 187 3.58 -19.49 -12.51
N VAL A 188 3.15 -20.66 -12.04
CA VAL A 188 3.38 -21.09 -10.65
C VAL A 188 4.50 -22.13 -10.64
N GLY A 189 5.45 -21.97 -9.74
CA GLY A 189 6.58 -22.90 -9.61
C GLY A 189 7.39 -22.67 -8.36
N ALA A 190 8.46 -23.43 -8.20
CA ALA A 190 9.44 -23.27 -7.15
C ALA A 190 10.81 -22.94 -7.73
N GLU A 191 11.43 -21.87 -7.29
CA GLU A 191 12.77 -21.47 -7.69
C GLU A 191 13.64 -21.22 -6.44
N GLY A 192 14.80 -21.88 -6.38
CA GLY A 192 15.73 -21.71 -5.26
C GLY A 192 15.16 -22.10 -3.88
N GLY A 193 14.13 -22.94 -3.83
CA GLY A 193 13.45 -23.32 -2.58
C GLY A 193 12.33 -22.35 -2.15
N SER A 194 12.06 -21.33 -2.96
CA SER A 194 10.95 -20.37 -2.74
C SER A 194 9.84 -20.62 -3.74
N ALA A 195 8.59 -20.48 -3.31
CA ALA A 195 7.45 -20.51 -4.21
C ALA A 195 7.39 -19.20 -5.00
N CYS A 196 7.09 -19.31 -6.30
CA CYS A 196 7.00 -18.20 -7.25
C CYS A 196 5.65 -18.22 -7.95
N LEU A 197 5.11 -17.02 -8.13
CA LEU A 197 3.93 -16.73 -8.95
C LEU A 197 4.28 -15.58 -9.89
#